data_9bbe987feaeed2396f2193f188c5ac0a
#
_entry.id   9bbe987feaeed2396f2193f188c5ac0a
#
_cell.length_a   1.000
_cell.length_b   1.000
_cell.length_c   1.000
_cell.angle_alpha   90.00
_cell.angle_beta   90.00
_cell.angle_gamma   90.00
#
_symmetry.space_group_name_H-M   'P 1'
#
loop_
_entity.id
_entity.type
_entity.pdbx_description
1 polymer ?
#
loop_
_entity_poly.entity_id
_entity_poly.type
_entity_poly.pdbx_seq_one_letter_code
_entity_poly.pdbx_strand_id
1 'polypeptide(L)'
;KVLNKPRLGHLRKAGVPPLRLLREFRCPVEGLEVGAELRVEQVFEPGQVVKVSGTSIGKGFQGTIKRHGFQRGPETHGSRNIRKPGSIGAAADPSRVFKGLRMAGRTGGRRVTQRGLRVVNVIPEDNLLLVRGSVPGPRGSYVEVRRER
;
A
#
# COMPACT_ATOMS: atom_id res chain seq x y z
N LYS A 1 22.30 -0.66 5.71
CA LYS A 1 22.69 0.13 4.52
C LYS A 1 22.98 1.55 4.98
N VAL A 2 24.16 2.05 4.66
CA VAL A 2 24.59 3.42 4.98
C VAL A 2 23.75 4.39 4.15
N LEU A 3 23.26 5.46 4.79
CA LEU A 3 22.55 6.55 4.10
C LEU A 3 23.54 7.31 3.20
N ASN A 4 23.06 7.81 2.07
CA ASN A 4 23.85 8.66 1.20
C ASN A 4 24.10 10.05 1.83
N LYS A 5 25.16 10.72 1.41
CA LYS A 5 25.59 12.04 1.95
C LYS A 5 24.48 13.11 1.95
N PRO A 6 23.65 13.28 0.89
CA PRO A 6 22.57 14.28 0.90
C PRO A 6 21.53 14.04 2.00
N ARG A 7 21.10 12.78 2.19
CA ARG A 7 20.16 12.43 3.27
C ARG A 7 20.74 12.63 4.66
N LEU A 8 22.02 12.29 4.85
CA LEU A 8 22.71 12.56 6.10
C LEU A 8 22.79 14.06 6.39
N GLY A 9 23.10 14.89 5.39
CA GLY A 9 23.13 16.35 5.53
C GLY A 9 21.77 16.92 5.92
N HIS A 10 20.69 16.42 5.30
CA HIS A 10 19.32 16.81 5.65
C HIS A 10 18.97 16.49 7.10
N LEU A 11 19.27 15.28 7.58
CA LEU A 11 18.99 14.87 8.96
C LEU A 11 19.87 15.60 9.98
N ARG A 12 21.15 15.83 9.65
CA ARG A 12 22.07 16.61 10.50
C ARG A 12 21.59 18.05 10.71
N LYS A 13 21.02 18.68 9.67
CA LYS A 13 20.44 20.04 9.78
C LYS A 13 19.30 20.10 10.80
N ALA A 14 18.55 19.01 10.95
CA ALA A 14 17.47 18.87 11.95
C ALA A 14 17.95 18.36 13.32
N GLY A 15 19.24 18.07 13.50
CA GLY A 15 19.79 17.54 14.76
C GLY A 15 19.36 16.10 15.10
N VAL A 16 18.79 15.36 14.13
CA VAL A 16 18.24 14.01 14.36
C VAL A 16 19.20 12.91 13.90
N PRO A 17 19.16 11.71 14.52
CA PRO A 17 19.99 10.58 14.12
C PRO A 17 19.66 10.11 12.69
N PRO A 18 20.53 9.30 12.06
CA PRO A 18 20.31 8.79 10.71
C PRO A 18 19.06 7.89 10.62
N LEU A 19 17.97 8.39 10.04
CA LEU A 19 16.69 7.69 9.87
C LEU A 19 16.57 7.11 8.48
N ARG A 20 16.11 5.86 8.40
CA ARG A 20 15.98 5.12 7.13
C ARG A 20 14.80 5.59 6.28
N LEU A 21 13.69 5.95 6.90
CA LEU A 21 12.44 6.32 6.24
C LEU A 21 12.07 7.76 6.58
N LEU A 22 11.77 8.55 5.55
CA LEU A 22 11.18 9.87 5.68
C LEU A 22 9.79 9.84 5.05
N ARG A 23 8.81 10.41 5.75
CA ARG A 23 7.42 10.55 5.27
C ARG A 23 6.86 11.89 5.68
N GLU A 24 6.03 12.45 4.83
CA GLU A 24 5.33 13.71 5.06
C GLU A 24 3.85 13.46 5.33
N PHE A 25 3.35 14.15 6.35
CA PHE A 25 1.95 14.16 6.70
C PHE A 25 1.45 15.61 6.68
N ARG A 26 0.39 15.87 5.94
CA ARG A 26 -0.27 17.18 5.96
C ARG A 26 -1.26 17.21 7.12
N CYS A 27 -0.84 17.78 8.23
CA CYS A 27 -1.64 17.97 9.45
C CYS A 27 -1.24 19.27 10.14
N PRO A 28 -2.08 19.81 11.03
CA PRO A 28 -1.66 20.90 11.91
C PRO A 28 -0.43 20.47 12.72
N VAL A 29 0.53 21.37 12.86
CA VAL A 29 1.83 21.11 13.52
C VAL A 29 1.95 21.92 14.83
N GLU A 30 0.83 22.28 15.41
CA GLU A 30 0.81 23.07 16.66
C GLU A 30 1.46 22.26 17.79
N GLY A 31 2.44 22.87 18.47
CA GLY A 31 3.16 22.24 19.56
C GLY A 31 4.21 21.21 19.21
N LEU A 32 4.55 21.03 17.93
CA LEU A 32 5.62 20.13 17.50
C LEU A 32 6.88 20.90 17.13
N GLU A 33 8.00 20.54 17.74
CA GLU A 33 9.31 21.08 17.42
C GLU A 33 10.09 20.13 16.49
N VAL A 34 11.05 20.68 15.73
CA VAL A 34 11.93 19.89 14.87
C VAL A 34 12.83 19.00 15.73
N GLY A 35 12.79 17.70 15.49
CA GLY A 35 13.56 16.70 16.28
C GLY A 35 12.79 16.09 17.43
N ALA A 36 11.55 16.52 17.71
CA ALA A 36 10.70 15.90 18.72
C ALA A 36 10.35 14.45 18.36
N GLU A 37 10.36 13.57 19.34
CA GLU A 37 9.97 12.17 19.20
C GLU A 37 8.49 12.01 19.56
N LEU A 38 7.70 11.51 18.61
CA LEU A 38 6.29 11.21 18.79
C LEU A 38 6.08 9.75 19.17
N ARG A 39 5.43 9.50 20.28
CA ARG A 39 5.01 8.15 20.72
C ARG A 39 3.59 7.85 20.30
N VAL A 40 3.29 6.54 20.15
CA VAL A 40 1.98 6.06 19.69
C VAL A 40 0.84 6.54 20.60
N GLU A 41 1.05 6.56 21.91
CA GLU A 41 0.08 7.01 22.93
C GLU A 41 -0.34 8.49 22.79
N GLN A 42 0.55 9.34 22.25
CA GLN A 42 0.26 10.76 22.01
C GLN A 42 -0.63 10.99 20.79
N VAL A 43 -0.68 10.02 19.88
CA VAL A 43 -1.35 10.16 18.59
C VAL A 43 -2.63 9.35 18.50
N PHE A 44 -2.68 8.16 19.10
CA PHE A 44 -3.81 7.24 18.99
C PHE A 44 -4.38 6.83 20.32
N GLU A 45 -5.69 6.60 20.33
CA GLU A 45 -6.47 6.16 21.50
C GLU A 45 -7.18 4.83 21.22
N PRO A 46 -7.36 3.96 22.22
CA PRO A 46 -8.16 2.75 22.06
C PRO A 46 -9.60 3.07 21.60
N GLY A 47 -10.13 2.23 20.73
CA GLY A 47 -11.46 2.39 20.14
C GLY A 47 -11.53 3.28 18.89
N GLN A 48 -10.50 4.05 18.60
CA GLN A 48 -10.43 4.98 17.48
C GLN A 48 -10.45 4.27 16.13
N VAL A 49 -11.12 4.86 15.13
CA VAL A 49 -11.13 4.36 13.76
C VAL A 49 -9.96 4.94 12.98
N VAL A 50 -9.22 4.06 12.31
CA VAL A 50 -8.02 4.43 11.56
C VAL A 50 -8.01 3.83 10.16
N LYS A 51 -7.27 4.47 9.27
CA LYS A 51 -6.90 3.95 7.95
C LYS A 51 -5.41 3.65 7.91
N VAL A 52 -5.08 2.49 7.35
CA VAL A 52 -3.70 2.02 7.25
C VAL A 52 -3.31 1.89 5.79
N SER A 53 -2.25 2.55 5.40
CA SER A 53 -1.69 2.51 4.05
C SER A 53 -0.35 1.80 4.06
N GLY A 54 -0.17 0.87 3.14
CA GLY A 54 1.09 0.12 2.98
C GLY A 54 1.25 -0.40 1.56
N THR A 55 2.38 -1.04 1.30
CA THR A 55 2.64 -1.70 0.02
C THR A 55 2.18 -3.14 0.08
N SER A 56 1.20 -3.51 -0.73
CA SER A 56 0.65 -4.86 -0.78
C SER A 56 1.71 -5.89 -1.22
N ILE A 57 1.53 -7.15 -0.80
CA ILE A 57 2.39 -8.26 -1.21
C ILE A 57 2.39 -8.39 -2.74
N GLY A 58 3.58 -8.39 -3.34
CA GLY A 58 3.76 -8.60 -4.77
C GLY A 58 3.46 -10.06 -5.15
N LYS A 59 2.70 -10.26 -6.24
CA LYS A 59 2.35 -11.59 -6.78
C LYS A 59 2.97 -11.85 -8.16
N GLY A 60 3.85 -10.97 -8.61
CA GLY A 60 4.49 -11.05 -9.92
C GLY A 60 3.52 -10.79 -11.08
N PHE A 61 3.87 -11.23 -12.28
CA PHE A 61 3.04 -11.14 -13.47
C PHE A 61 1.93 -12.20 -13.42
N GLN A 62 0.68 -11.78 -13.57
CA GLN A 62 -0.49 -12.65 -13.51
C GLN A 62 -1.32 -12.54 -14.79
N GLY A 63 -1.87 -13.68 -15.23
CA GLY A 63 -2.82 -13.74 -16.33
C GLY A 63 -4.18 -13.13 -15.98
N THR A 64 -5.00 -12.91 -17.01
CA THR A 64 -6.32 -12.25 -16.88
C THR A 64 -7.28 -12.98 -15.94
N ILE A 65 -7.23 -14.31 -15.90
CA ILE A 65 -8.09 -15.12 -15.02
C ILE A 65 -7.78 -14.79 -13.55
N LYS A 66 -6.52 -14.86 -13.14
CA LYS A 66 -6.12 -14.62 -11.75
C LYS A 66 -6.17 -13.14 -11.36
N ARG A 67 -5.82 -12.25 -12.32
CA ARG A 67 -5.74 -10.81 -12.05
C ARG A 67 -7.10 -10.13 -12.03
N HIS A 68 -8.02 -10.56 -12.91
CA HIS A 68 -9.30 -9.89 -13.14
C HIS A 68 -10.53 -10.81 -13.00
N GLY A 69 -10.35 -12.09 -12.69
CA GLY A 69 -11.44 -13.04 -12.56
C GLY A 69 -12.12 -13.41 -13.88
N PHE A 70 -11.37 -13.38 -14.99
CA PHE A 70 -11.92 -13.77 -16.29
C PHE A 70 -12.33 -15.24 -16.29
N GLN A 71 -13.43 -15.54 -16.97
CA GLN A 71 -13.92 -16.90 -17.16
C GLN A 71 -12.97 -17.68 -18.10
N ARG A 72 -12.79 -18.97 -17.82
CA ARG A 72 -12.08 -19.89 -18.70
C ARG A 72 -12.98 -20.30 -19.87
N GLY A 73 -12.40 -20.49 -21.03
CA GLY A 73 -13.08 -21.11 -22.14
C GLY A 73 -13.26 -22.63 -21.96
N PRO A 74 -14.04 -23.30 -22.86
CA PRO A 74 -14.21 -24.75 -22.84
C PRO A 74 -12.85 -25.48 -22.97
N GLU A 75 -12.68 -26.58 -22.24
CA GLU A 75 -11.49 -27.44 -22.32
C GLU A 75 -11.64 -28.56 -23.33
N THR A 76 -12.89 -28.80 -23.82
CA THR A 76 -13.27 -29.85 -24.79
C THR A 76 -13.89 -29.22 -26.03
N HIS A 77 -14.45 -30.05 -26.92
CA HIS A 77 -15.09 -29.61 -28.18
C HIS A 77 -14.17 -28.83 -29.12
N GLY A 78 -12.86 -29.15 -29.13
CA GLY A 78 -11.88 -28.54 -30.04
C GLY A 78 -11.53 -27.09 -29.72
N SER A 79 -11.90 -26.56 -28.53
CA SER A 79 -11.57 -25.20 -28.14
C SER A 79 -10.06 -25.02 -27.94
N ARG A 80 -9.47 -24.00 -28.59
CA ARG A 80 -8.07 -23.59 -28.38
C ARG A 80 -7.94 -22.35 -27.46
N ASN A 81 -9.08 -21.79 -27.03
CA ASN A 81 -9.10 -20.57 -26.24
C ASN A 81 -9.50 -20.86 -24.78
N ILE A 82 -8.69 -21.67 -24.09
CA ILE A 82 -9.00 -22.10 -22.72
C ILE A 82 -8.71 -20.99 -21.70
N ARG A 83 -7.53 -20.38 -21.78
CA ARG A 83 -7.05 -19.38 -20.77
C ARG A 83 -6.72 -18.02 -21.37
N LYS A 84 -6.91 -17.83 -22.66
CA LYS A 84 -6.62 -16.56 -23.35
C LYS A 84 -7.69 -15.52 -23.08
N PRO A 85 -7.38 -14.23 -23.09
CA PRO A 85 -8.33 -13.15 -22.79
C PRO A 85 -9.43 -12.99 -23.85
N GLY A 86 -9.23 -13.49 -25.09
CA GLY A 86 -10.14 -13.25 -26.21
C GLY A 86 -9.87 -11.92 -26.90
N SER A 87 -10.89 -11.37 -27.55
CA SER A 87 -10.81 -10.08 -28.26
C SER A 87 -10.51 -8.94 -27.30
N ILE A 88 -9.66 -8.00 -27.74
CA ILE A 88 -9.27 -6.82 -26.98
C ILE A 88 -9.86 -5.51 -27.57
N GLY A 89 -10.65 -5.58 -28.63
CA GLY A 89 -11.29 -4.43 -29.25
C GLY A 89 -11.86 -4.72 -30.61
N ALA A 90 -12.42 -3.67 -31.24
CA ALA A 90 -12.89 -3.68 -32.62
C ALA A 90 -11.74 -3.51 -33.62
N ALA A 91 -12.01 -3.72 -34.91
CA ALA A 91 -10.99 -3.68 -35.97
C ALA A 91 -10.61 -2.23 -36.40
N ALA A 92 -11.05 -1.80 -37.57
CA ALA A 92 -10.60 -0.54 -38.19
C ALA A 92 -11.07 0.71 -37.45
N ASP A 93 -12.21 0.68 -36.79
CA ASP A 93 -12.70 1.78 -35.96
C ASP A 93 -12.99 1.28 -34.53
N PRO A 94 -12.32 1.82 -33.52
CA PRO A 94 -11.48 3.02 -33.43
C PRO A 94 -9.97 2.81 -33.71
N SER A 95 -9.52 1.71 -34.30
CA SER A 95 -8.12 1.38 -34.61
C SER A 95 -7.15 1.46 -33.42
N ARG A 96 -7.64 1.26 -32.22
CA ARG A 96 -6.87 1.30 -30.98
C ARG A 96 -7.48 0.41 -29.91
N VAL A 97 -6.70 0.02 -28.93
CA VAL A 97 -7.17 -0.58 -27.68
C VAL A 97 -7.47 0.52 -26.69
N PHE A 98 -8.64 0.50 -26.05
CA PHE A 98 -9.00 1.50 -25.06
C PHE A 98 -8.10 1.44 -23.83
N LYS A 99 -7.74 2.61 -23.28
CA LYS A 99 -7.00 2.70 -22.03
C LYS A 99 -7.80 2.08 -20.89
N GLY A 100 -7.11 1.37 -19.99
CA GLY A 100 -7.76 0.71 -18.85
C GLY A 100 -8.34 -0.66 -19.14
N LEU A 101 -8.20 -1.19 -20.38
CA LEU A 101 -8.63 -2.55 -20.70
C LEU A 101 -7.93 -3.58 -19.80
N ARG A 102 -8.70 -4.52 -19.29
CA ARG A 102 -8.22 -5.55 -18.36
C ARG A 102 -7.34 -6.57 -19.08
N MET A 103 -6.05 -6.49 -18.87
CA MET A 103 -5.04 -7.39 -19.47
C MET A 103 -4.18 -8.04 -18.40
N ALA A 104 -3.41 -9.05 -18.80
CA ALA A 104 -2.37 -9.62 -17.96
C ALA A 104 -1.37 -8.53 -17.53
N GLY A 105 -0.75 -8.71 -16.38
CA GLY A 105 0.25 -7.77 -15.87
C GLY A 105 0.60 -8.00 -14.41
N ARG A 106 1.45 -7.14 -13.89
CA ARG A 106 1.91 -7.22 -12.50
C ARG A 106 0.75 -7.01 -11.52
N THR A 107 0.68 -7.86 -10.50
CA THR A 107 -0.33 -7.81 -9.44
C THR A 107 0.37 -7.66 -8.09
N GLY A 108 -0.22 -6.84 -7.23
CA GLY A 108 0.40 -6.49 -5.95
C GLY A 108 1.60 -5.55 -6.07
N GLY A 109 2.36 -5.37 -4.98
CA GLY A 109 3.50 -4.46 -4.94
C GLY A 109 3.12 -2.99 -5.13
N ARG A 110 1.86 -2.63 -4.90
CA ARG A 110 1.35 -1.25 -5.02
C ARG A 110 0.84 -0.75 -3.67
N ARG A 111 0.80 0.56 -3.51
CA ARG A 111 0.20 1.18 -2.33
C ARG A 111 -1.29 0.87 -2.27
N VAL A 112 -1.73 0.36 -1.11
CA VAL A 112 -3.14 0.06 -0.80
C VAL A 112 -3.45 0.70 0.54
N THR A 113 -4.66 1.23 0.67
CA THR A 113 -5.17 1.79 1.93
C THR A 113 -6.37 0.97 2.38
N GLN A 114 -6.25 0.39 3.56
CA GLN A 114 -7.36 -0.25 4.26
C GLN A 114 -7.99 0.76 5.20
N ARG A 115 -9.31 0.97 5.08
CA ARG A 115 -10.10 1.89 5.89
C ARG A 115 -10.95 1.15 6.92
N GLY A 116 -11.47 1.89 7.90
CA GLY A 116 -12.41 1.35 8.89
C GLY A 116 -11.79 0.38 9.89
N LEU A 117 -10.47 0.42 10.08
CA LEU A 117 -9.80 -0.38 11.08
C LEU A 117 -9.95 0.27 12.46
N ARG A 118 -10.14 -0.53 13.50
CA ARG A 118 -10.29 -0.03 14.87
C ARG A 118 -9.03 -0.32 15.68
N VAL A 119 -8.57 0.68 16.42
CA VAL A 119 -7.52 0.51 17.43
C VAL A 119 -8.09 -0.28 18.58
N VAL A 120 -7.50 -1.42 18.90
CA VAL A 120 -7.90 -2.29 20.02
C VAL A 120 -7.24 -1.82 21.30
N ASN A 121 -5.94 -1.61 21.25
CA ASN A 121 -5.15 -1.17 22.39
C ASN A 121 -3.90 -0.41 21.94
N VAL A 122 -3.36 0.40 22.84
CA VAL A 122 -2.08 1.09 22.73
C VAL A 122 -1.23 0.64 23.91
N ILE A 123 -0.05 0.11 23.66
CA ILE A 123 0.90 -0.33 24.68
C ILE A 123 2.09 0.65 24.67
N PRO A 124 2.15 1.59 25.64
CA PRO A 124 3.17 2.64 25.65
C PRO A 124 4.59 2.11 25.87
N GLU A 125 4.75 1.08 26.69
CA GLU A 125 6.06 0.50 27.06
C GLU A 125 6.86 0.04 25.84
N ASP A 126 6.19 -0.62 24.90
CA ASP A 126 6.77 -1.16 23.68
C ASP A 126 6.53 -0.26 22.45
N ASN A 127 5.87 0.89 22.64
CA ASN A 127 5.43 1.78 21.55
C ASN A 127 4.61 1.04 20.47
N LEU A 128 3.71 0.13 20.91
CA LEU A 128 2.90 -0.73 20.04
C LEU A 128 1.48 -0.23 19.88
N LEU A 129 0.97 -0.35 18.66
CA LEU A 129 -0.43 -0.08 18.29
C LEU A 129 -1.09 -1.38 17.83
N LEU A 130 -2.08 -1.86 18.56
CA LEU A 130 -2.88 -3.02 18.19
C LEU A 130 -4.10 -2.60 17.38
N VAL A 131 -4.21 -3.08 16.15
CA VAL A 131 -5.30 -2.73 15.22
C VAL A 131 -6.05 -3.99 14.82
N ARG A 132 -7.39 -3.94 14.89
CA ARG A 132 -8.26 -5.03 14.45
C ARG A 132 -8.50 -4.96 12.95
N GLY A 133 -8.12 -6.02 12.24
CA GLY A 133 -8.37 -6.20 10.80
C GLY A 133 -7.09 -6.50 10.02
N SER A 134 -7.19 -6.48 8.69
CA SER A 134 -6.07 -6.77 7.80
C SER A 134 -5.24 -5.53 7.52
N VAL A 135 -3.93 -5.66 7.65
CA VAL A 135 -2.96 -4.61 7.33
C VAL A 135 -2.28 -4.94 6.00
N PRO A 136 -2.16 -3.98 5.06
CA PRO A 136 -1.55 -4.24 3.76
C PRO A 136 -0.03 -4.46 3.85
N GLY A 137 0.46 -5.50 3.20
CA GLY A 137 1.88 -5.80 3.06
C GLY A 137 2.36 -7.04 3.83
N PRO A 138 3.61 -7.45 3.65
CA PRO A 138 4.22 -8.53 4.42
C PRO A 138 4.60 -8.06 5.83
N ARG A 139 4.89 -9.03 6.70
CA ARG A 139 5.43 -8.76 8.05
C ARG A 139 6.74 -7.97 7.95
N GLY A 140 6.94 -7.01 8.85
CA GLY A 140 8.12 -6.14 8.87
C GLY A 140 8.11 -5.04 7.80
N SER A 141 7.01 -4.84 7.07
CA SER A 141 6.87 -3.71 6.16
C SER A 141 6.48 -2.43 6.88
N TYR A 142 6.87 -1.29 6.30
CA TYR A 142 6.42 0.00 6.79
C TYR A 142 4.96 0.26 6.38
N VAL A 143 4.18 0.75 7.34
CA VAL A 143 2.80 1.18 7.13
C VAL A 143 2.60 2.60 7.66
N GLU A 144 1.70 3.34 7.05
CA GLU A 144 1.27 4.64 7.50
C GLU A 144 -0.12 4.52 8.11
N VAL A 145 -0.24 4.86 9.38
CA VAL A 145 -1.51 4.85 10.11
C VAL A 145 -2.00 6.28 10.25
N ARG A 146 -3.27 6.54 9.94
CA ARG A 146 -3.90 7.86 10.07
C ARG A 146 -5.29 7.70 10.67
N ARG A 147 -5.70 8.66 11.48
CA ARG A 147 -7.11 8.75 11.93
C ARG A 147 -8.03 8.84 10.71
N GLU A 148 -9.16 8.16 10.76
CA GLU A 148 -10.22 8.32 9.78
C GLU A 148 -11.19 9.37 10.31
N ARG A 149 -11.43 10.41 9.50
CA ARG A 149 -12.40 11.47 9.83
C ARG A 149 -13.80 10.99 9.47
#